data_fbd23da50b5161ec6b88f9c95a7e6502
#
_entry.id   fbd23da50b5161ec6b88f9c95a7e6502
#
_cell.length_a   1.000
_cell.length_b   1.000
_cell.length_c   1.000
_cell.angle_alpha   90.00
_cell.angle_beta   90.00
_cell.angle_gamma   90.00
#
_symmetry.space_group_name_H-M   'P 1'
#
loop_
_entity.id
_entity.type
_entity.pdbx_description
1 polymer ?
#
loop_
_entity_poly.entity_id
_entity_poly.type
_entity_poly.pdbx_seq_one_letter_code
_entity_poly.pdbx_strand_id
1 'polypeptide(L)'
;EYIDRYFNQYPKVKGFEKEIVEFTEKHGYTETFFGRRRLIDGINSKNKNIKSQAERMAVNSVIQGTAAEIIKKVMIEIYKYIKDRDGISLLLQVHDELIFEIEKEKLEMYREDIEKIMRESVKFDSVPLEINTNIGVNWAETK
;
A
#
# COMPACT_ATOMS: atom_id res chain seq x y z
N GLU A 1 27.72 2.57 6.94
CA GLU A 1 27.85 1.38 7.80
C GLU A 1 26.49 0.67 8.03
N TYR A 2 25.41 1.32 8.56
CA TYR A 2 24.10 0.67 8.74
C TYR A 2 23.41 0.35 7.41
N ILE A 3 23.42 1.27 6.46
CA ILE A 3 22.83 1.11 5.13
C ILE A 3 23.52 -0.02 4.35
N ASP A 4 24.85 -0.05 4.37
CA ASP A 4 25.63 -1.11 3.70
C ASP A 4 25.33 -2.48 4.30
N ARG A 5 25.22 -2.55 5.63
CA ARG A 5 24.85 -3.78 6.35
C ARG A 5 23.44 -4.27 5.98
N TYR A 6 22.48 -3.35 5.87
CA TYR A 6 21.12 -3.65 5.43
C TYR A 6 21.10 -4.23 4.00
N PHE A 7 21.75 -3.58 3.04
CA PHE A 7 21.78 -4.07 1.66
C PHE A 7 22.58 -5.35 1.48
N ASN A 8 23.61 -5.59 2.31
CA ASN A 8 24.32 -6.87 2.32
C ASN A 8 23.42 -8.01 2.83
N GLN A 9 22.56 -7.74 3.80
CA GLN A 9 21.60 -8.71 4.32
C GLN A 9 20.44 -8.94 3.32
N TYR A 10 20.03 -7.89 2.59
CA TYR A 10 18.90 -7.94 1.65
C TYR A 10 19.31 -7.48 0.23
N PRO A 11 20.17 -8.23 -0.46
CA PRO A 11 20.73 -7.81 -1.76
C PRO A 11 19.68 -7.66 -2.85
N LYS A 12 18.56 -8.38 -2.77
CA LYS A 12 17.43 -8.26 -3.70
C LYS A 12 16.73 -6.89 -3.64
N VAL A 13 16.74 -6.22 -2.48
CA VAL A 13 16.17 -4.88 -2.35
C VAL A 13 16.94 -3.89 -3.22
N LYS A 14 18.27 -3.93 -3.16
CA LYS A 14 19.13 -3.08 -3.99
C LYS A 14 18.98 -3.39 -5.50
N GLY A 15 18.80 -4.66 -5.85
CA GLY A 15 18.50 -5.07 -7.23
C GLY A 15 17.19 -4.48 -7.72
N PHE A 16 16.14 -4.57 -6.92
CA PHE A 16 14.83 -3.99 -7.22
C PHE A 16 14.88 -2.47 -7.40
N GLU A 17 15.56 -1.73 -6.52
CA GLU A 17 15.76 -0.28 -6.69
C GLU A 17 16.44 0.05 -8.02
N LYS A 18 17.49 -0.69 -8.37
CA LYS A 18 18.24 -0.51 -9.61
C LYS A 18 17.36 -0.76 -10.84
N GLU A 19 16.58 -1.83 -10.86
CA GLU A 19 15.65 -2.17 -11.93
C GLU A 19 14.61 -1.07 -12.17
N ILE A 20 14.04 -0.50 -11.09
CA ILE A 20 13.10 0.62 -11.19
C ILE A 20 13.78 1.85 -11.81
N VAL A 21 14.97 2.19 -11.37
CA VAL A 21 15.70 3.36 -11.88
C VAL A 21 16.01 3.17 -13.37
N GLU A 22 16.58 2.04 -13.77
CA GLU A 22 16.90 1.73 -15.18
C GLU A 22 15.64 1.75 -16.07
N PHE A 23 14.54 1.19 -15.59
CA PHE A 23 13.25 1.25 -16.29
C PHE A 23 12.79 2.71 -16.45
N THR A 24 12.88 3.50 -15.39
CA THR A 24 12.43 4.90 -15.38
C THR A 24 13.31 5.78 -16.26
N GLU A 25 14.62 5.58 -16.29
CA GLU A 25 15.56 6.27 -17.19
C GLU A 25 15.22 6.01 -18.67
N LYS A 26 14.83 4.78 -18.99
CA LYS A 26 14.49 4.37 -20.35
C LYS A 26 13.14 4.92 -20.81
N HIS A 27 12.14 4.98 -19.93
CA HIS A 27 10.76 5.26 -20.30
C HIS A 27 10.24 6.64 -19.87
N GLY A 28 10.94 7.34 -18.95
CA GLY A 28 10.54 8.63 -18.40
C GLY A 28 9.43 8.55 -17.33
N TYR A 29 8.96 7.35 -17.01
CA TYR A 29 7.97 7.10 -15.96
C TYR A 29 8.31 5.85 -15.17
N THR A 30 7.76 5.75 -13.97
CA THR A 30 7.73 4.52 -13.18
C THR A 30 6.32 3.94 -13.14
N GLU A 31 6.19 2.66 -12.82
CA GLU A 31 4.91 1.94 -12.84
C GLU A 31 4.73 1.14 -11.54
N THR A 32 3.53 1.23 -10.94
CA THR A 32 3.18 0.44 -9.76
C THR A 32 2.96 -1.03 -10.14
N PHE A 33 2.83 -1.91 -9.12
CA PHE A 33 2.50 -3.32 -9.32
C PHE A 33 1.21 -3.54 -10.15
N PHE A 34 0.26 -2.59 -10.07
CA PHE A 34 -1.01 -2.67 -10.81
C PHE A 34 -1.01 -1.90 -12.13
N GLY A 35 0.14 -1.41 -12.59
CA GLY A 35 0.28 -0.76 -13.89
C GLY A 35 -0.02 0.74 -13.90
N ARG A 36 -0.17 1.38 -12.73
CA ARG A 36 -0.35 2.83 -12.67
C ARG A 36 0.98 3.53 -12.91
N ARG A 37 1.00 4.45 -13.88
CA ARG A 37 2.19 5.19 -14.29
C ARG A 37 2.30 6.55 -13.62
N ARG A 38 3.54 6.92 -13.29
CA ARG A 38 3.92 8.25 -12.82
C ARG A 38 5.10 8.76 -13.61
N LEU A 39 4.97 9.90 -14.26
CA LEU A 39 6.10 10.60 -14.90
C LEU A 39 7.09 11.06 -13.84
N ILE A 40 8.38 10.89 -14.12
CA ILE A 40 9.47 11.25 -13.22
C ILE A 40 10.38 12.26 -13.94
N ASP A 41 10.11 13.51 -13.70
CA ASP A 41 10.92 14.59 -14.24
C ASP A 41 12.33 14.57 -13.62
N GLY A 42 13.34 14.89 -14.43
CA GLY A 42 14.72 14.98 -13.99
C GLY A 42 15.48 13.66 -13.85
N ILE A 43 14.89 12.51 -14.17
CA ILE A 43 15.56 11.20 -14.09
C ILE A 43 16.82 11.13 -14.96
N ASN A 44 16.82 11.79 -16.12
CA ASN A 44 17.95 11.88 -17.05
C ASN A 44 18.73 13.20 -16.92
N SER A 45 18.59 13.93 -15.80
CA SER A 45 19.30 15.19 -15.56
C SER A 45 20.81 14.98 -15.45
N LYS A 46 21.58 15.92 -16.03
CA LYS A 46 23.04 16.00 -15.83
C LYS A 46 23.41 16.49 -14.41
N ASN A 47 22.49 17.17 -13.72
CA ASN A 47 22.68 17.59 -12.35
C ASN A 47 22.46 16.40 -11.41
N LYS A 48 23.52 16.00 -10.70
CA LYS A 48 23.51 14.82 -9.81
C LYS A 48 22.46 14.92 -8.70
N ASN A 49 22.20 16.11 -8.17
CA ASN A 49 21.21 16.30 -7.11
C ASN A 49 19.79 16.09 -7.63
N ILE A 50 19.46 16.64 -8.81
CA ILE A 50 18.16 16.47 -9.45
C ILE A 50 17.95 14.98 -9.81
N LYS A 51 18.96 14.36 -10.41
CA LYS A 51 18.90 12.94 -10.76
C LYS A 51 18.68 12.06 -9.53
N SER A 52 19.47 12.23 -8.47
CA SER A 52 19.32 11.44 -7.24
C SER A 52 17.95 11.63 -6.56
N GLN A 53 17.38 12.84 -6.64
CA GLN A 53 16.02 13.07 -6.16
C GLN A 53 14.98 12.33 -7.02
N ALA A 54 15.13 12.35 -8.33
CA ALA A 54 14.25 11.64 -9.27
C ALA A 54 14.33 10.11 -9.09
N GLU A 55 15.52 9.56 -8.87
CA GLU A 55 15.72 8.12 -8.57
C GLU A 55 14.95 7.71 -7.30
N ARG A 56 15.10 8.46 -6.20
CA ARG A 56 14.33 8.20 -4.97
C ARG A 56 12.83 8.34 -5.19
N MET A 57 12.40 9.35 -5.97
CA MET A 57 10.99 9.54 -6.30
C MET A 57 10.44 8.36 -7.11
N ALA A 58 11.20 7.83 -8.06
CA ALA A 58 10.81 6.66 -8.85
C ALA A 58 10.54 5.45 -7.96
N VAL A 59 11.50 5.08 -7.11
CA VAL A 59 11.39 3.93 -6.19
C VAL A 59 10.22 4.12 -5.22
N ASN A 60 10.13 5.28 -4.55
CA ASN A 60 9.06 5.57 -3.62
C ASN A 60 7.68 5.50 -4.29
N SER A 61 7.57 5.95 -5.56
CA SER A 61 6.30 5.92 -6.28
C SER A 61 5.81 4.52 -6.57
N VAL A 62 6.70 3.57 -6.83
CA VAL A 62 6.32 2.15 -7.00
C VAL A 62 5.78 1.61 -5.68
N ILE A 63 6.50 1.78 -4.58
CA ILE A 63 6.12 1.22 -3.27
C ILE A 63 4.84 1.87 -2.74
N GLN A 64 4.86 3.20 -2.57
CA GLN A 64 3.73 3.95 -1.99
C GLN A 64 2.51 3.94 -2.92
N GLY A 65 2.73 4.00 -4.24
CA GLY A 65 1.65 3.89 -5.22
C GLY A 65 0.96 2.54 -5.15
N THR A 66 1.71 1.45 -5.08
CA THR A 66 1.17 0.09 -4.93
C THR A 66 0.39 -0.04 -3.63
N ALA A 67 0.93 0.44 -2.50
CA ALA A 67 0.23 0.43 -1.20
C ALA A 67 -1.11 1.18 -1.27
N ALA A 68 -1.13 2.38 -1.87
CA ALA A 68 -2.36 3.15 -2.04
C ALA A 68 -3.39 2.44 -2.94
N GLU A 69 -2.95 1.69 -3.95
CA GLU A 69 -3.84 0.91 -4.81
C GLU A 69 -4.40 -0.32 -4.13
N ILE A 70 -3.63 -0.97 -3.25
CA ILE A 70 -4.11 -2.06 -2.40
C ILE A 70 -5.30 -1.58 -1.56
N ILE A 71 -5.11 -0.49 -0.80
CA ILE A 71 -6.17 0.07 0.04
C ILE A 71 -7.43 0.42 -0.78
N LYS A 72 -7.27 1.04 -1.94
CA LYS A 72 -8.41 1.37 -2.81
C LYS A 72 -9.16 0.13 -3.31
N LYS A 73 -8.43 -0.92 -3.70
CA LYS A 73 -9.06 -2.20 -4.10
C LYS A 73 -9.82 -2.83 -2.95
N VAL A 74 -9.21 -2.87 -1.77
CA VAL A 74 -9.84 -3.34 -0.54
C VAL A 74 -11.12 -2.55 -0.24
N MET A 75 -11.06 -1.21 -0.27
CA MET A 75 -12.22 -0.35 -0.02
C MET A 75 -13.37 -0.60 -1.01
N ILE A 76 -13.07 -0.87 -2.28
CA ILE A 76 -14.09 -1.19 -3.29
C ILE A 76 -14.80 -2.50 -2.93
N GLU A 77 -14.06 -3.54 -2.57
CA GLU A 77 -14.65 -4.83 -2.20
C GLU A 77 -15.44 -4.74 -0.88
N ILE A 78 -14.92 -4.02 0.10
CA ILE A 78 -15.64 -3.72 1.34
C ILE A 78 -16.93 -2.94 1.04
N TYR A 79 -16.88 -1.91 0.21
CA TYR A 79 -18.08 -1.15 -0.15
C TYR A 79 -19.15 -2.03 -0.80
N LYS A 80 -18.78 -2.91 -1.73
CA LYS A 80 -19.70 -3.88 -2.33
C LYS A 80 -20.34 -4.78 -1.29
N TYR A 81 -19.59 -5.16 -0.26
CA TYR A 81 -20.05 -5.99 0.82
C TYR A 81 -21.01 -5.26 1.77
N ILE A 82 -20.71 -4.01 2.16
CA ILE A 82 -21.48 -3.30 3.21
C ILE A 82 -22.66 -2.46 2.68
N LYS A 83 -22.68 -2.07 1.40
CA LYS A 83 -23.62 -1.09 0.83
C LYS A 83 -25.10 -1.39 1.06
N ASP A 84 -25.47 -2.66 1.16
CA ASP A 84 -26.86 -3.13 1.36
C ASP A 84 -27.04 -3.83 2.72
N ARG A 85 -26.15 -3.53 3.71
CA ARG A 85 -26.16 -4.11 5.04
C ARG A 85 -26.34 -3.06 6.12
N ASP A 86 -27.19 -3.39 7.10
CA ASP A 86 -27.43 -2.53 8.26
C ASP A 86 -26.44 -2.84 9.39
N GLY A 87 -26.12 -1.82 10.18
CA GLY A 87 -25.31 -1.94 11.39
C GLY A 87 -23.80 -1.97 11.13
N ILE A 88 -23.36 -1.56 9.94
CA ILE A 88 -21.97 -1.35 9.59
C ILE A 88 -21.79 -0.14 8.69
N SER A 89 -20.79 0.68 8.96
CA SER A 89 -20.38 1.82 8.14
C SER A 89 -18.87 1.95 8.09
N LEU A 90 -18.30 2.19 6.90
CA LEU A 90 -16.91 2.62 6.76
C LEU A 90 -16.86 4.12 7.01
N LEU A 91 -16.19 4.55 8.08
CA LEU A 91 -16.13 5.94 8.50
C LEU A 91 -14.96 6.69 7.90
N LEU A 92 -13.76 6.14 8.00
CA LEU A 92 -12.52 6.81 7.63
C LEU A 92 -11.52 5.84 7.00
N GLN A 93 -10.67 6.40 6.13
CA GLN A 93 -9.42 5.80 5.69
C GLN A 93 -8.29 6.73 6.09
N VAL A 94 -7.34 6.24 6.89
CA VAL A 94 -6.20 7.02 7.40
C VAL A 94 -4.93 6.21 7.16
N HIS A 95 -4.04 6.69 6.28
CA HIS A 95 -2.85 5.97 5.84
C HIS A 95 -3.17 4.56 5.31
N ASP A 96 -2.86 3.53 6.08
CA ASP A 96 -3.07 2.11 5.82
C ASP A 96 -4.18 1.48 6.69
N GLU A 97 -4.91 2.31 7.44
CA GLU A 97 -6.00 1.90 8.32
C GLU A 97 -7.37 2.20 7.69
N LEU A 98 -8.33 1.31 7.94
CA LEU A 98 -9.76 1.52 7.68
C LEU A 98 -10.52 1.47 9.01
N ILE A 99 -11.34 2.48 9.25
CA ILE A 99 -12.10 2.62 10.50
C ILE A 99 -13.57 2.42 10.21
N PHE A 100 -14.18 1.51 10.94
CA PHE A 100 -15.58 1.14 10.83
C PHE A 100 -16.34 1.46 12.10
N GLU A 101 -17.60 1.80 11.96
CA GLU A 101 -18.59 1.76 13.01
C GLU A 101 -19.47 0.54 12.81
N ILE A 102 -19.60 -0.30 13.84
CA ILE A 102 -20.33 -1.57 13.76
C ILE A 102 -21.21 -1.72 14.99
N GLU A 103 -22.46 -2.15 14.79
CA GLU A 103 -23.36 -2.54 15.88
C GLU A 103 -22.73 -3.67 16.69
N LYS A 104 -22.78 -3.53 18.01
CA LYS A 104 -22.10 -4.45 18.94
C LYS A 104 -22.47 -5.91 18.76
N GLU A 105 -23.75 -6.18 18.49
CA GLU A 105 -24.30 -7.52 18.31
C GLU A 105 -23.82 -8.18 17.01
N LYS A 106 -23.37 -7.40 16.03
CA LYS A 106 -22.91 -7.86 14.72
C LYS A 106 -21.38 -7.80 14.56
N LEU A 107 -20.68 -7.36 15.59
CA LEU A 107 -19.26 -7.03 15.54
C LEU A 107 -18.39 -8.20 15.06
N GLU A 108 -18.51 -9.37 15.67
CA GLU A 108 -17.67 -10.52 15.33
C GLU A 108 -17.91 -11.01 13.92
N MET A 109 -19.17 -11.07 13.49
CA MET A 109 -19.52 -11.46 12.12
C MET A 109 -18.89 -10.51 11.08
N TYR A 110 -19.07 -9.20 11.25
CA TYR A 110 -18.53 -8.23 10.30
C TYR A 110 -17.00 -8.15 10.35
N ARG A 111 -16.40 -8.33 11.52
CA ARG A 111 -14.94 -8.36 11.67
C ARG A 111 -14.32 -9.49 10.84
N GLU A 112 -14.83 -10.73 10.99
CA GLU A 112 -14.34 -11.89 10.25
C GLU A 112 -14.48 -11.72 8.73
N ASP A 113 -15.63 -11.23 8.29
CA ASP A 113 -15.89 -11.00 6.88
C ASP A 113 -14.99 -9.87 6.29
N ILE A 114 -14.80 -8.76 7.01
CA ILE A 114 -13.92 -7.67 6.59
C ILE A 114 -12.47 -8.15 6.52
N GLU A 115 -11.97 -8.84 7.54
CA GLU A 115 -10.62 -9.39 7.53
C GLU A 115 -10.40 -10.33 6.35
N LYS A 116 -11.36 -11.18 6.05
CA LYS A 116 -11.32 -12.07 4.90
C LYS A 116 -11.28 -11.28 3.58
N ILE A 117 -12.16 -10.30 3.41
CA ILE A 117 -12.19 -9.44 2.22
C ILE A 117 -10.84 -8.74 2.05
N MET A 118 -10.29 -8.17 3.12
CA MET A 118 -9.01 -7.48 3.07
C MET A 118 -7.86 -8.40 2.64
N ARG A 119 -7.79 -9.63 3.17
CA ARG A 119 -6.76 -10.62 2.80
C ARG A 119 -6.89 -11.12 1.36
N GLU A 120 -8.13 -11.24 0.87
CA GLU A 120 -8.42 -11.84 -0.43
C GLU A 120 -8.48 -10.83 -1.59
N SER A 121 -8.66 -9.54 -1.30
CA SER A 121 -8.81 -8.47 -2.30
C SER A 121 -7.58 -8.29 -3.18
N VAL A 122 -6.39 -8.58 -2.65
CA VAL A 122 -5.13 -8.53 -3.39
C VAL A 122 -4.29 -9.74 -2.99
N LYS A 123 -3.85 -10.49 -3.99
CA LYS A 123 -2.97 -11.65 -3.78
C LYS A 123 -1.60 -11.37 -4.40
N PHE A 124 -0.57 -11.57 -3.59
CA PHE A 124 0.82 -11.66 -4.04
C PHE A 124 1.25 -13.13 -3.94
N ASP A 125 1.92 -13.64 -4.97
CA ASP A 125 2.25 -15.07 -5.08
C ASP A 125 3.07 -15.63 -3.90
N SER A 126 3.86 -14.77 -3.25
CA SER A 126 4.80 -15.20 -2.21
C SER A 126 4.77 -14.39 -0.91
N VAL A 127 3.94 -13.35 -0.85
CA VAL A 127 3.88 -12.45 0.32
C VAL A 127 2.43 -12.33 0.79
N PRO A 128 2.07 -12.88 1.95
CA PRO A 128 0.73 -12.72 2.50
C PRO A 128 0.53 -11.26 2.98
N LEU A 129 -0.68 -10.74 2.82
CA LEU A 129 -1.10 -9.52 3.49
C LEU A 129 -1.58 -9.87 4.90
N GLU A 130 -0.87 -9.41 5.89
CA GLU A 130 -1.29 -9.52 7.28
C GLU A 130 -2.23 -8.37 7.63
N ILE A 131 -3.32 -8.68 8.31
CA ILE A 131 -4.33 -7.73 8.77
C ILE A 131 -4.36 -7.78 10.28
N ASN A 132 -4.19 -6.63 10.90
CA ASN A 132 -4.37 -6.44 12.33
C ASN A 132 -5.69 -5.72 12.59
N THR A 133 -6.48 -6.22 13.53
CA THR A 133 -7.78 -5.65 13.87
C THR A 133 -7.82 -5.31 15.35
N ASN A 134 -8.18 -4.07 15.66
CA ASN A 134 -8.38 -3.59 17.02
C ASN A 134 -9.82 -3.12 17.20
N ILE A 135 -10.37 -3.33 18.37
CA ILE A 135 -11.74 -2.98 18.74
C ILE A 135 -11.72 -2.03 19.93
N GLY A 136 -12.52 -0.98 19.89
CA GLY A 136 -12.68 -0.01 20.96
C GLY A 136 -14.03 0.69 20.86
N VAL A 137 -14.46 1.37 21.90
CA VAL A 137 -15.69 2.17 21.88
C VAL A 137 -15.49 3.55 21.23
N ASN A 138 -14.23 3.88 20.93
CA ASN A 138 -13.83 5.06 20.18
C ASN A 138 -12.47 4.82 19.53
N TRP A 139 -12.09 5.67 18.55
CA TRP A 139 -10.84 5.52 17.80
C TRP A 139 -9.56 5.55 18.67
N ALA A 140 -9.57 6.27 19.79
CA ALA A 140 -8.38 6.33 20.66
C ALA A 140 -8.09 4.98 21.34
N GLU A 141 -9.10 4.15 21.55
CA GLU A 141 -8.97 2.81 22.15
C GLU A 141 -8.54 1.73 21.14
N THR A 142 -8.58 2.02 19.85
CA THR A 142 -8.17 1.08 18.80
C THR A 142 -6.67 1.18 18.43
N LYS A 143 -5.90 2.04 19.13
CA LYS A 143 -4.46 2.25 18.88
C LYS A 143 -3.58 1.43 19.82
#